data_2e01decea5e7cad6e670f98bdd543470
#
_entry.id   2e01decea5e7cad6e670f98bdd543470
#
_cell.length_a   1.000
_cell.length_b   1.000
_cell.length_c   1.000
_cell.angle_alpha   90.00
_cell.angle_beta   90.00
_cell.angle_gamma   90.00
#
_symmetry.space_group_name_H-M   'P 1'
#
loop_
_entity.id
_entity.type
_entity.pdbx_description
1 polymer ?
#
loop_
_entity_poly.entity_id
_entity_poly.type
_entity_poly.pdbx_seq_one_letter_code
_entity_poly.pdbx_strand_id
1 'polypeptide(L)'
;NVRGLFHVTRHVLPGMMERKRGAIVNLASNAGLRPRPGMAWYNASKAAVVNLTQTMAAELAPHGIRVNAIAPSLADTPMKSFIMEGFDEAAEALVLQTIPLGRLATGEDIAAAAAFLASGESRFVTGVILPVDGGRMVA
;
A
#
# COMPACT_ATOMS: atom_id res chain seq x y z
N ASN A 1 -11.94 -1.54 2.79
CA ASN A 1 -10.56 -2.00 2.71
C ASN A 1 -10.48 -3.50 3.03
N VAL A 2 -10.69 -3.94 4.29
CA VAL A 2 -10.46 -5.33 4.73
C VAL A 2 -11.39 -6.34 4.05
N ARG A 3 -12.70 -6.10 4.08
CA ARG A 3 -13.69 -7.00 3.49
C ARG A 3 -13.51 -7.20 1.97
N GLY A 4 -13.18 -6.12 1.26
CA GLY A 4 -12.91 -6.22 -0.18
C GLY A 4 -11.69 -7.07 -0.48
N LEU A 5 -10.61 -6.90 0.29
CA LEU A 5 -9.40 -7.72 0.18
C LEU A 5 -9.72 -9.21 0.42
N PHE A 6 -10.48 -9.53 1.45
CA PHE A 6 -10.92 -10.90 1.72
C PHE A 6 -11.66 -11.52 0.52
N HIS A 7 -12.66 -10.81 -0.02
CA HIS A 7 -13.46 -11.33 -1.12
C HIS A 7 -12.61 -11.57 -2.38
N VAL A 8 -11.76 -10.60 -2.77
CA VAL A 8 -10.89 -10.77 -3.94
C VAL A 8 -9.93 -11.94 -3.74
N THR A 9 -9.24 -11.96 -2.60
CA THR A 9 -8.25 -13.01 -2.29
C THR A 9 -8.86 -14.39 -2.31
N ARG A 10 -10.01 -14.59 -1.66
CA ARG A 10 -10.73 -15.86 -1.64
C ARG A 10 -11.01 -16.43 -3.05
N HIS A 11 -11.26 -15.56 -4.02
CA HIS A 11 -11.60 -16.00 -5.38
C HIS A 11 -10.37 -16.25 -6.27
N VAL A 12 -9.26 -15.53 -6.03
CA VAL A 12 -8.07 -15.68 -6.88
C VAL A 12 -7.10 -16.75 -6.38
N LEU A 13 -7.08 -17.02 -5.07
CA LEU A 13 -6.14 -17.97 -4.46
C LEU A 13 -6.24 -19.40 -4.98
N PRO A 14 -7.43 -20.03 -5.16
CA PRO A 14 -7.49 -21.40 -5.63
C PRO A 14 -6.73 -21.62 -6.93
N GLY A 15 -6.94 -20.77 -7.92
CA GLY A 15 -6.22 -20.88 -9.20
C GLY A 15 -4.72 -20.55 -9.08
N MET A 16 -4.31 -19.68 -8.16
CA MET A 16 -2.88 -19.43 -7.90
C MET A 16 -2.21 -20.64 -7.24
N MET A 17 -2.88 -21.26 -6.27
CA MET A 17 -2.38 -22.45 -5.58
C MET A 17 -2.27 -23.66 -6.52
N GLU A 18 -3.26 -23.87 -7.38
CA GLU A 18 -3.26 -24.95 -8.37
C GLU A 18 -2.04 -24.87 -9.31
N ARG A 19 -1.78 -23.68 -9.86
CA ARG A 19 -0.61 -23.46 -10.76
C ARG A 19 0.71 -23.20 -10.02
N LYS A 20 0.71 -23.21 -8.68
CA LYS A 20 1.87 -22.94 -7.80
C LYS A 20 2.64 -21.67 -8.19
N ARG A 21 1.91 -20.65 -8.57
CA ARG A 21 2.46 -19.38 -9.04
C ARG A 21 1.46 -18.25 -8.86
N GLY A 22 1.89 -17.15 -8.23
CA GLY A 22 1.10 -15.94 -8.10
C GLY A 22 1.88 -14.79 -7.51
N ALA A 23 1.36 -13.58 -7.73
CA ALA A 23 1.80 -12.35 -7.06
C ALA A 23 0.58 -11.54 -6.69
N ILE A 24 0.49 -11.17 -5.42
CA ILE A 24 -0.55 -10.29 -4.87
C ILE A 24 0.12 -9.01 -4.40
N VAL A 25 -0.37 -7.86 -4.86
CA VAL A 25 0.09 -6.55 -4.42
C VAL A 25 -1.10 -5.82 -3.81
N ASN A 26 -1.06 -5.65 -2.50
CA ASN A 26 -2.09 -4.95 -1.75
C ASN A 26 -1.81 -3.46 -1.66
N LEU A 27 -2.85 -2.64 -1.65
CA LEU A 27 -2.73 -1.20 -1.45
C LEU A 27 -2.99 -0.86 0.02
N ALA A 28 -1.90 -0.77 0.80
CA ALA A 28 -1.92 -0.29 2.17
C ALA A 28 -1.93 1.25 2.24
N SER A 29 -1.24 1.82 3.17
CA SER A 29 -0.95 3.26 3.32
C SER A 29 0.14 3.43 4.37
N ASN A 30 0.91 4.50 4.32
CA ASN A 30 1.78 4.87 5.43
C ASN A 30 1.01 5.16 6.74
N ALA A 31 -0.29 5.50 6.66
CA ALA A 31 -1.18 5.61 7.80
C ALA A 31 -1.40 4.27 8.55
N GLY A 32 -1.21 3.13 7.88
CA GLY A 32 -1.21 1.81 8.51
C GLY A 32 0.09 1.46 9.23
N LEU A 33 1.17 2.18 8.95
CA LEU A 33 2.49 2.01 9.57
C LEU A 33 2.75 3.08 10.65
N ARG A 34 2.38 4.31 10.38
CA ARG A 34 2.51 5.46 11.28
C ARG A 34 1.15 6.15 11.39
N PRO A 35 0.34 5.80 12.40
CA PRO A 35 -1.02 6.32 12.52
C PRO A 35 -1.04 7.83 12.76
N ARG A 36 -2.09 8.48 12.28
CA ARG A 36 -2.29 9.92 12.40
C ARG A 36 -3.57 10.22 13.18
N PRO A 37 -3.57 11.26 14.03
CA PRO A 37 -4.79 11.72 14.70
C PRO A 37 -5.91 12.04 13.70
N GLY A 38 -7.17 11.88 14.13
CA GLY A 38 -8.36 12.16 13.32
C GLY A 38 -8.73 11.06 12.31
N MET A 39 -7.89 10.02 12.13
CA MET A 39 -8.09 8.99 11.11
C MET A 39 -8.13 7.57 11.70
N ALA A 40 -8.62 7.39 12.93
CA ALA A 40 -8.51 6.13 13.66
C ALA A 40 -8.98 4.91 12.86
N TRP A 41 -10.18 4.95 12.29
CA TRP A 41 -10.74 3.83 11.53
C TRP A 41 -10.03 3.57 10.21
N TYR A 42 -9.56 4.63 9.54
CA TYR A 42 -8.74 4.48 8.35
C TYR A 42 -7.39 3.86 8.68
N ASN A 43 -6.68 4.39 9.69
CA ASN A 43 -5.41 3.85 10.17
C ASN A 43 -5.55 2.36 10.51
N ALA A 44 -6.57 1.99 11.30
CA ALA A 44 -6.83 0.60 11.68
C ALA A 44 -7.09 -0.29 10.46
N SER A 45 -7.89 0.19 9.48
CA SER A 45 -8.16 -0.57 8.27
C SER A 45 -6.90 -0.80 7.42
N LYS A 46 -5.99 0.18 7.36
CA LYS A 46 -4.73 0.06 6.62
C LYS A 46 -3.67 -0.74 7.38
N ALA A 47 -3.65 -0.69 8.71
CA ALA A 47 -2.86 -1.59 9.54
C ALA A 47 -3.30 -3.05 9.40
N ALA A 48 -4.61 -3.31 9.28
CA ALA A 48 -5.12 -4.63 8.97
C ALA A 48 -4.62 -5.14 7.61
N VAL A 49 -4.56 -4.29 6.57
CA VAL A 49 -3.99 -4.67 5.26
C VAL A 49 -2.50 -5.01 5.38
N VAL A 50 -1.73 -4.26 6.18
CA VAL A 50 -0.32 -4.55 6.47
C VAL A 50 -0.17 -5.94 7.10
N ASN A 51 -0.88 -6.19 8.19
CA ASN A 51 -0.82 -7.48 8.90
C ASN A 51 -1.26 -8.65 8.00
N LEU A 52 -2.40 -8.52 7.31
CA LEU A 52 -2.88 -9.53 6.36
C LEU A 52 -1.86 -9.83 5.25
N THR A 53 -1.19 -8.81 4.72
CA THR A 53 -0.15 -8.98 3.70
C THR A 53 0.99 -9.86 4.21
N GLN A 54 1.49 -9.58 5.40
CA GLN A 54 2.60 -10.32 6.02
C GLN A 54 2.20 -11.75 6.39
N THR A 55 1.02 -11.94 6.97
CA THR A 55 0.48 -13.26 7.30
C THR A 55 0.30 -14.10 6.04
N MET A 56 -0.37 -13.56 5.02
CA MET A 56 -0.57 -14.26 3.75
C MET A 56 0.74 -14.55 3.03
N ALA A 57 1.75 -13.68 3.12
CA ALA A 57 3.06 -13.94 2.54
C ALA A 57 3.71 -15.19 3.14
N ALA A 58 3.65 -15.35 4.47
CA ALA A 58 4.18 -16.53 5.14
C ALA A 58 3.39 -17.81 4.80
N GLU A 59 2.06 -17.73 4.81
CA GLU A 59 1.18 -18.86 4.55
C GLU A 59 1.26 -19.35 3.09
N LEU A 60 1.41 -18.42 2.14
CA LEU A 60 1.31 -18.71 0.70
C LEU A 60 2.67 -18.92 0.01
N ALA A 61 3.77 -18.59 0.67
CA ALA A 61 5.12 -18.82 0.12
C ALA A 61 5.39 -20.28 -0.26
N PRO A 62 4.98 -21.30 0.53
CA PRO A 62 5.14 -22.70 0.15
C PRO A 62 4.39 -23.09 -1.13
N HIS A 63 3.40 -22.31 -1.53
CA HIS A 63 2.63 -22.49 -2.76
C HIS A 63 3.17 -21.70 -3.95
N GLY A 64 4.36 -21.08 -3.83
CA GLY A 64 4.96 -20.26 -4.89
C GLY A 64 4.23 -18.94 -5.14
N ILE A 65 3.48 -18.44 -4.15
CA ILE A 65 2.73 -17.19 -4.25
C ILE A 65 3.41 -16.14 -3.38
N ARG A 66 3.70 -14.98 -3.97
CA ARG A 66 4.24 -13.82 -3.26
C ARG A 66 3.12 -12.85 -2.89
N VAL A 67 3.19 -12.28 -1.71
CA VAL A 67 2.22 -11.28 -1.24
C VAL A 67 2.98 -10.10 -0.67
N ASN A 68 2.77 -8.92 -1.26
CA ASN A 68 3.41 -7.67 -0.85
C ASN A 68 2.38 -6.55 -0.77
N ALA A 69 2.74 -5.44 -0.17
CA ALA A 69 1.91 -4.25 -0.19
C ALA A 69 2.73 -3.01 -0.55
N ILE A 70 2.05 -2.04 -1.15
CA ILE A 70 2.54 -0.67 -1.32
C ILE A 70 1.88 0.18 -0.25
N ALA A 71 2.65 1.04 0.41
CA ALA A 71 2.18 1.97 1.41
C ALA A 71 2.40 3.43 0.95
N PRO A 72 1.51 3.99 0.10
CA PRO A 72 1.64 5.36 -0.34
C PRO A 72 1.46 6.36 0.81
N SER A 73 2.05 7.53 0.64
CA SER A 73 1.67 8.77 1.30
C SER A 73 0.47 9.42 0.57
N LEU A 74 0.26 10.71 0.79
CA LEU A 74 -0.70 11.48 0.01
C LEU A 74 -0.25 11.53 -1.45
N ALA A 75 -1.17 11.16 -2.34
CA ALA A 75 -0.93 11.15 -3.78
C ALA A 75 -1.84 12.16 -4.48
N ASP A 76 -1.36 12.73 -5.57
CA ASP A 76 -2.13 13.63 -6.43
C ASP A 76 -3.11 12.82 -7.29
N THR A 77 -4.27 12.57 -6.73
CA THR A 77 -5.36 11.76 -7.30
C THR A 77 -6.70 12.43 -6.97
N PRO A 78 -7.81 12.04 -7.61
CA PRO A 78 -9.14 12.55 -7.23
C PRO A 78 -9.49 12.36 -5.74
N MET A 79 -8.87 11.39 -5.06
CA MET A 79 -9.04 11.20 -3.62
C MET A 79 -8.36 12.33 -2.80
N LYS A 80 -7.40 13.06 -3.36
CA LYS A 80 -6.74 14.19 -2.70
C LYS A 80 -7.79 15.23 -2.28
N SER A 81 -8.69 15.63 -3.16
CA SER A 81 -9.72 16.61 -2.87
C SER A 81 -10.61 16.21 -1.69
N PHE A 82 -10.95 14.92 -1.59
CA PHE A 82 -11.72 14.40 -0.45
C PHE A 82 -10.92 14.38 0.87
N ILE A 83 -9.63 14.03 0.80
CA ILE A 83 -8.77 13.98 2.00
C ILE A 83 -8.40 15.40 2.47
N MET A 84 -8.27 16.33 1.54
CA MET A 84 -7.88 17.73 1.76
C MET A 84 -9.10 18.66 1.86
N GLU A 85 -10.31 18.11 1.93
CA GLU A 85 -11.52 18.90 2.09
C GLU A 85 -11.43 19.78 3.36
N GLY A 86 -11.55 21.11 3.17
CA GLY A 86 -11.37 22.08 4.25
C GLY A 86 -9.92 22.51 4.54
N PHE A 87 -8.93 21.99 3.80
CA PHE A 87 -7.55 22.47 3.87
C PHE A 87 -7.37 23.66 2.92
N ASP A 88 -6.72 24.70 3.40
CA ASP A 88 -6.26 25.82 2.60
C ASP A 88 -4.86 25.55 1.99
N GLU A 89 -4.38 26.47 1.16
CA GLU A 89 -3.05 26.37 0.54
C GLU A 89 -1.91 26.27 1.57
N ALA A 90 -2.06 26.92 2.72
CA ALA A 90 -1.06 26.87 3.78
C ALA A 90 -0.98 25.47 4.40
N ALA A 91 -2.12 24.82 4.62
CA ALA A 91 -2.17 23.44 5.11
C ALA A 91 -1.60 22.44 4.08
N GLU A 92 -1.84 22.65 2.78
CA GLU A 92 -1.20 21.84 1.73
C GLU A 92 0.31 22.02 1.72
N ALA A 93 0.80 23.25 1.84
CA ALA A 93 2.24 23.53 1.91
C ALA A 93 2.89 22.85 3.12
N LEU A 94 2.24 22.85 4.28
CA LEU A 94 2.73 22.13 5.47
C LEU A 94 2.82 20.62 5.23
N VAL A 95 1.86 20.03 4.51
CA VAL A 95 1.93 18.61 4.13
C VAL A 95 3.13 18.35 3.23
N LEU A 96 3.37 19.21 2.24
CA LEU A 96 4.51 19.07 1.31
C LEU A 96 5.86 19.18 2.06
N GLN A 97 5.99 20.02 3.06
CA GLN A 97 7.20 20.12 3.89
C GLN A 97 7.53 18.81 4.63
N THR A 98 6.54 17.94 4.86
CA THR A 98 6.76 16.62 5.48
C THR A 98 7.26 15.57 4.49
N ILE A 99 7.43 15.91 3.21
CA ILE A 99 7.85 14.97 2.15
C ILE A 99 9.23 15.41 1.64
N PRO A 100 10.33 14.73 1.99
CA PRO A 100 11.69 15.14 1.58
C PRO A 100 11.88 15.33 0.08
N LEU A 101 11.20 14.54 -0.77
CA LEU A 101 11.26 14.75 -2.23
C LEU A 101 10.45 15.95 -2.73
N GLY A 102 9.80 16.72 -1.84
CA GLY A 102 9.20 18.04 -2.13
C GLY A 102 7.95 18.01 -3.01
N ARG A 103 7.36 16.85 -3.27
CA ARG A 103 6.12 16.72 -4.06
C ARG A 103 5.24 15.58 -3.56
N LEU A 104 3.97 15.62 -3.92
CA LEU A 104 3.07 14.48 -3.75
C LEU A 104 3.48 13.33 -4.69
N ALA A 105 3.13 12.10 -4.30
CA ALA A 105 3.23 10.96 -5.20
C ALA A 105 2.23 11.10 -6.35
N THR A 106 2.58 10.59 -7.53
CA THR A 106 1.67 10.48 -8.66
C THR A 106 1.17 9.05 -8.83
N GLY A 107 0.19 8.84 -9.71
CA GLY A 107 -0.27 7.51 -10.07
C GLY A 107 0.85 6.65 -10.66
N GLU A 108 1.75 7.27 -11.43
CA GLU A 108 2.90 6.61 -12.05
C GLU A 108 3.92 6.13 -11.01
N ASP A 109 4.19 6.90 -9.95
CA ASP A 109 5.07 6.48 -8.87
C ASP A 109 4.55 5.19 -8.20
N ILE A 110 3.23 5.13 -7.96
CA ILE A 110 2.58 3.96 -7.36
C ILE A 110 2.55 2.80 -8.35
N ALA A 111 2.25 3.05 -9.62
CA ALA A 111 2.19 2.03 -10.66
C ALA A 111 3.54 1.37 -10.91
N ALA A 112 4.65 2.13 -10.89
CA ALA A 112 6.00 1.60 -11.04
C ALA A 112 6.34 0.60 -9.91
N ALA A 113 6.03 0.94 -8.67
CA ALA A 113 6.21 0.05 -7.52
C ALA A 113 5.32 -1.21 -7.63
N ALA A 114 4.06 -1.05 -8.07
CA ALA A 114 3.15 -2.16 -8.28
C ALA A 114 3.67 -3.12 -9.38
N ALA A 115 4.12 -2.58 -10.50
CA ALA A 115 4.67 -3.34 -11.61
C ALA A 115 5.91 -4.15 -11.17
N PHE A 116 6.84 -3.53 -10.44
CA PHE A 116 7.99 -4.23 -9.86
C PHE A 116 7.56 -5.39 -8.98
N LEU A 117 6.69 -5.14 -7.99
CA LEU A 117 6.24 -6.17 -7.04
C LEU A 117 5.42 -7.28 -7.70
N ALA A 118 4.72 -7.01 -8.78
CA ALA A 118 3.94 -8.00 -9.53
C ALA A 118 4.80 -8.81 -10.51
N SER A 119 5.94 -8.28 -10.95
CA SER A 119 6.79 -8.88 -11.98
C SER A 119 7.73 -9.97 -11.45
N GLY A 120 8.43 -10.66 -12.36
CA GLY A 120 9.49 -11.61 -12.04
C GLY A 120 10.76 -10.96 -11.48
N GLU A 121 10.93 -9.64 -11.60
CA GLU A 121 12.08 -8.92 -11.04
C GLU A 121 12.11 -8.99 -9.51
N SER A 122 10.94 -9.06 -8.89
CA SER A 122 10.76 -9.21 -7.44
C SER A 122 10.56 -10.67 -6.99
N ARG A 123 11.06 -11.65 -7.76
CA ARG A 123 10.84 -13.09 -7.50
C ARG A 123 11.27 -13.59 -6.11
N PHE A 124 12.16 -12.86 -5.44
CA PHE A 124 12.62 -13.19 -4.08
C PHE A 124 12.12 -12.19 -3.02
N VAL A 125 11.05 -11.45 -3.34
CA VAL A 125 10.44 -10.44 -2.46
C VAL A 125 9.04 -10.87 -2.11
N THR A 126 8.80 -11.17 -0.82
CA THR A 126 7.46 -11.45 -0.28
C THR A 126 7.36 -10.92 1.16
N GLY A 127 6.18 -10.48 1.58
CA GLY A 127 5.93 -9.91 2.90
C GLY A 127 6.37 -8.46 3.06
N VAL A 128 6.89 -7.81 2.02
CA VAL A 128 7.32 -6.41 2.12
C VAL A 128 6.12 -5.46 2.12
N ILE A 129 6.22 -4.46 2.96
CA ILE A 129 5.35 -3.27 2.91
C ILE A 129 6.23 -2.14 2.41
N LEU A 130 6.10 -1.81 1.13
CA LEU A 130 6.95 -0.84 0.44
C LEU A 130 6.37 0.58 0.55
N PRO A 131 6.97 1.48 1.35
CA PRO A 131 6.57 2.89 1.33
C PRO A 131 6.88 3.52 -0.03
N VAL A 132 5.88 4.21 -0.60
CA VAL A 132 6.03 5.06 -1.78
C VAL A 132 5.56 6.44 -1.38
N ASP A 133 6.41 7.16 -0.66
CA ASP A 133 6.02 8.31 0.14
C ASP A 133 6.98 9.51 0.08
N GLY A 134 7.97 9.45 -0.80
CA GLY A 134 8.96 10.51 -0.95
C GLY A 134 9.83 10.75 0.29
N GLY A 135 9.98 9.74 1.15
CA GLY A 135 10.77 9.80 2.39
C GLY A 135 9.99 10.26 3.61
N ARG A 136 8.67 10.45 3.50
CA ARG A 136 7.81 10.98 4.59
C ARG A 136 7.84 10.15 5.88
N MET A 137 8.14 8.86 5.80
CA MET A 137 8.19 7.98 6.97
C MET A 137 9.47 8.12 7.79
N VAL A 138 10.52 8.65 7.19
CA VAL A 138 11.87 8.78 7.80
C VAL A 138 12.27 10.23 8.10
N ALA A 139 11.38 11.19 7.80
CA ALA A 139 11.53 12.61 8.12
C ALA A 139 10.85 12.98 9.43
#